data_3c6d79570fd22e8977474ba8f1e0f6a5
#
_entry.id   3c6d79570fd22e8977474ba8f1e0f6a5
#
_cell.length_a   1.000
_cell.length_b   1.000
_cell.length_c   1.000
_cell.angle_alpha   90.00
_cell.angle_beta   90.00
_cell.angle_gamma   90.00
#
_symmetry.space_group_name_H-M   'P 1'
#
loop_
_entity.id
_entity.type
_entity.pdbx_description
1 polymer ?
#
loop_
_entity_poly.entity_id
_entity_poly.type
_entity_poly.pdbx_seq_one_letter_code
_entity_poly.pdbx_strand_id
1 'polypeptide(L)'
;MSKWVLAFKLLIFSFLLHVYRNNYDSGLSRFAFLALFTIHVYLEAELILVFVGALMSMLLGCEMEPVFNDPYLATSLQEFWSRRWNLMVPAVLRPAVHIPVQRFCAPLLGLHRAFYAGMLATFIVSGLMHELIYFYVIRKSPTWEVTCFFLLHGVVTCLEIAMKRMRWLPTPRRAVSGLAITVFLLVTAGIKAGVFRLLSVLPVCALFLVFPLFFSYVHFSGCMAFFLSWLANFKLILFSFDQGPLSPLPRTLSRFICITCFPIKPQQNPNIQNYKIPIWLFAIKVVIFVVLLQMYEYKQYLSPALLLVFNSLHIFLELEIVFMLVKALVFITLGCDLEPQSNEPYLATSLQDFWGRRWNLMVPAILRPAVYLPARRMACRKVNSDQAMFLGVFAAFLVSGAVHEMLFFYLTREVPTGEVTWFFLLHGVCTVAEVAVKKSTFVRRWWRVSPTVSRLLTVGFVVVTSGWFFFPLIRSGIIERLASEALMCIDFVKHKFLLLLLGD
;
A
#
# COMPACT_ATOMS: atom_id res chain seq x y z
N MET A 1 -4.11 -48.20 9.11
CA MET A 1 -2.75 -47.97 8.47
C MET A 1 -1.91 -49.23 8.66
N SER A 2 -1.22 -49.72 7.62
CA SER A 2 -0.32 -50.86 7.76
C SER A 2 0.84 -50.57 8.72
N LYS A 3 1.25 -51.52 9.56
CA LYS A 3 2.41 -51.36 10.47
C LYS A 3 3.69 -50.98 9.75
N TRP A 4 3.88 -51.45 8.53
CA TRP A 4 5.04 -51.10 7.69
C TRP A 4 5.03 -49.63 7.22
N VAL A 5 3.86 -49.08 6.91
CA VAL A 5 3.71 -47.66 6.54
C VAL A 5 4.00 -46.74 7.71
N LEU A 6 3.56 -47.14 8.92
CA LEU A 6 3.87 -46.40 10.15
C LEU A 6 5.37 -46.42 10.44
N ALA A 7 6.00 -47.59 10.34
CA ALA A 7 7.46 -47.72 10.56
C ALA A 7 8.26 -46.86 9.56
N PHE A 8 7.87 -46.84 8.30
CA PHE A 8 8.50 -46.02 7.27
C PHE A 8 8.33 -44.51 7.55
N LYS A 9 7.15 -44.07 7.95
CA LYS A 9 6.87 -42.65 8.34
C LYS A 9 7.70 -42.21 9.56
N LEU A 10 7.84 -43.10 10.56
CA LEU A 10 8.71 -42.86 11.73
C LEU A 10 10.16 -42.73 11.33
N LEU A 11 10.63 -43.55 10.41
CA LEU A 11 12.01 -43.51 9.89
C LEU A 11 12.28 -42.18 9.15
N ILE A 12 11.36 -41.73 8.28
CA ILE A 12 11.46 -40.43 7.62
C ILE A 12 11.46 -39.29 8.65
N PHE A 13 10.59 -39.35 9.65
CA PHE A 13 10.52 -38.33 10.70
C PHE A 13 11.82 -38.26 11.51
N SER A 14 12.36 -39.38 11.90
CA SER A 14 13.66 -39.48 12.60
C SER A 14 14.81 -38.94 11.74
N PHE A 15 14.82 -39.24 10.46
CA PHE A 15 15.79 -38.69 9.51
C PHE A 15 15.71 -37.18 9.39
N LEU A 16 14.49 -36.62 9.31
CA LEU A 16 14.30 -35.18 9.29
C LEU A 16 14.82 -34.48 10.55
N LEU A 17 14.56 -35.06 11.73
CA LEU A 17 15.11 -34.55 12.99
C LEU A 17 16.63 -34.60 13.01
N HIS A 18 17.23 -35.65 12.46
CA HIS A 18 18.70 -35.77 12.32
C HIS A 18 19.25 -34.67 11.38
N VAL A 19 18.60 -34.43 10.24
CA VAL A 19 18.98 -33.36 9.31
C VAL A 19 18.92 -31.99 9.98
N TYR A 20 17.89 -31.67 10.76
CA TYR A 20 17.83 -30.40 11.48
C TYR A 20 18.91 -30.25 12.54
N ARG A 21 19.19 -31.32 13.27
CA ARG A 21 20.25 -31.31 14.30
C ARG A 21 21.64 -31.02 13.73
N ASN A 22 21.94 -31.59 12.56
CA ASN A 22 23.30 -31.53 12.00
C ASN A 22 23.52 -30.39 10.99
N ASN A 23 22.45 -29.79 10.45
CA ASN A 23 22.53 -28.84 9.34
C ASN A 23 21.89 -27.49 9.66
N TYR A 24 21.81 -27.08 10.92
CA TYR A 24 21.23 -25.79 11.30
C TYR A 24 21.94 -24.58 10.64
N ASP A 25 23.26 -24.72 10.34
CA ASP A 25 24.12 -23.72 9.69
C ASP A 25 24.47 -24.03 8.22
N SER A 26 24.02 -25.15 7.67
CA SER A 26 24.35 -25.53 6.31
C SER A 26 23.45 -24.83 5.30
N GLY A 27 24.02 -24.26 4.24
CA GLY A 27 23.39 -23.46 3.20
C GLY A 27 22.30 -24.15 2.36
N LEU A 28 21.33 -24.81 3.01
CA LEU A 28 20.14 -25.33 2.35
C LEU A 28 19.38 -24.18 1.67
N SER A 29 18.99 -24.38 0.43
CA SER A 29 18.14 -23.39 -0.23
C SER A 29 16.84 -23.21 0.57
N ARG A 30 16.33 -21.99 0.64
CA ARG A 30 15.10 -21.66 1.36
C ARG A 30 13.90 -22.53 0.95
N PHE A 31 13.83 -22.92 -0.33
CA PHE A 31 12.80 -23.83 -0.84
C PHE A 31 12.95 -25.25 -0.31
N ALA A 32 14.19 -25.77 -0.25
CA ALA A 32 14.46 -27.09 0.33
C ALA A 32 14.10 -27.14 1.82
N PHE A 33 14.43 -26.10 2.57
CA PHE A 33 14.05 -25.98 3.98
C PHE A 33 12.53 -25.98 4.18
N LEU A 34 11.79 -25.20 3.38
CA LEU A 34 10.32 -25.14 3.44
C LEU A 34 9.68 -26.48 3.08
N ALA A 35 10.20 -27.18 2.07
CA ALA A 35 9.72 -28.50 1.69
C ALA A 35 9.92 -29.51 2.82
N LEU A 36 11.11 -29.57 3.40
CA LEU A 36 11.42 -30.44 4.54
C LEU A 36 10.54 -30.09 5.76
N PHE A 37 10.37 -28.81 6.05
CA PHE A 37 9.52 -28.34 7.15
C PHE A 37 8.04 -28.71 6.95
N THR A 38 7.52 -28.60 5.73
CA THR A 38 6.14 -29.01 5.41
C THR A 38 5.94 -30.50 5.61
N ILE A 39 6.90 -31.33 5.17
CA ILE A 39 6.86 -32.79 5.38
C ILE A 39 6.96 -33.11 6.88
N HIS A 40 7.81 -32.39 7.63
CA HIS A 40 7.95 -32.55 9.07
C HIS A 40 6.64 -32.31 9.79
N VAL A 41 6.01 -31.14 9.61
CA VAL A 41 4.74 -30.77 10.25
C VAL A 41 3.62 -31.75 9.90
N TYR A 42 3.56 -32.21 8.63
CA TYR A 42 2.60 -33.23 8.22
C TYR A 42 2.81 -34.54 8.97
N LEU A 43 4.04 -35.07 9.00
CA LEU A 43 4.36 -36.33 9.67
C LEU A 43 4.13 -36.23 11.17
N GLU A 44 4.52 -35.14 11.79
CA GLU A 44 4.32 -34.87 13.22
C GLU A 44 2.82 -34.90 13.56
N ALA A 45 1.99 -34.14 12.83
CA ALA A 45 0.56 -34.12 13.04
C ALA A 45 -0.08 -35.49 12.82
N GLU A 46 0.31 -36.23 11.79
CA GLU A 46 -0.22 -37.56 11.51
C GLU A 46 0.18 -38.56 12.60
N LEU A 47 1.44 -38.58 13.03
CA LEU A 47 1.93 -39.49 14.07
C LEU A 47 1.24 -39.21 15.42
N ILE A 48 1.07 -37.94 15.81
CA ILE A 48 0.34 -37.56 17.03
C ILE A 48 -1.11 -38.06 16.97
N LEU A 49 -1.79 -37.84 15.84
CA LEU A 49 -3.20 -38.22 15.69
C LEU A 49 -3.38 -39.73 15.60
N VAL A 50 -2.43 -40.47 15.03
CA VAL A 50 -2.41 -41.94 15.06
C VAL A 50 -2.23 -42.44 16.49
N PHE A 51 -1.31 -41.85 17.27
CA PHE A 51 -1.10 -42.19 18.66
C PHE A 51 -2.33 -41.91 19.51
N VAL A 52 -2.94 -40.71 19.36
CA VAL A 52 -4.17 -40.34 20.06
C VAL A 52 -5.32 -41.29 19.69
N GLY A 53 -5.48 -41.60 18.40
CA GLY A 53 -6.47 -42.53 17.90
C GLY A 53 -6.31 -43.94 18.50
N ALA A 54 -5.09 -44.45 18.59
CA ALA A 54 -4.78 -45.73 19.20
C ALA A 54 -5.10 -45.74 20.73
N LEU A 55 -4.71 -44.64 21.42
CA LEU A 55 -5.03 -44.48 22.85
C LEU A 55 -6.53 -44.42 23.11
N MET A 56 -7.27 -43.63 22.30
CA MET A 56 -8.74 -43.52 22.43
C MET A 56 -9.44 -44.83 22.09
N SER A 57 -8.97 -45.56 21.07
CA SER A 57 -9.49 -46.89 20.73
C SER A 57 -9.28 -47.88 21.87
N MET A 58 -8.15 -47.81 22.55
CA MET A 58 -7.84 -48.64 23.70
C MET A 58 -8.70 -48.28 24.93
N LEU A 59 -8.98 -47.00 25.16
CA LEU A 59 -9.76 -46.49 26.28
C LEU A 59 -11.29 -46.66 26.09
N LEU A 60 -11.76 -46.44 24.86
CA LEU A 60 -13.19 -46.41 24.54
C LEU A 60 -13.72 -47.71 23.88
N GLY A 61 -12.78 -48.61 23.46
CA GLY A 61 -13.16 -49.87 22.78
C GLY A 61 -13.76 -49.69 21.40
N CYS A 62 -13.59 -48.52 20.74
CA CYS A 62 -14.14 -48.24 19.43
C CYS A 62 -13.02 -47.93 18.39
N GLU A 63 -13.24 -48.34 17.15
CA GLU A 63 -12.31 -48.00 16.07
C GLU A 63 -12.48 -46.53 15.65
N MET A 64 -11.37 -45.81 15.57
CA MET A 64 -11.35 -44.41 15.17
C MET A 64 -11.11 -44.28 13.68
N GLU A 65 -11.87 -43.40 13.00
CA GLU A 65 -11.64 -43.09 11.60
C GLU A 65 -10.31 -42.35 11.39
N PRO A 66 -9.60 -42.64 10.29
CA PRO A 66 -8.33 -41.95 10.02
C PRO A 66 -8.59 -40.45 9.74
N VAL A 67 -7.77 -39.61 10.35
CA VAL A 67 -7.89 -38.15 10.20
C VAL A 67 -7.30 -37.67 8.86
N PHE A 68 -6.32 -38.38 8.30
CA PHE A 68 -5.72 -38.10 7.01
C PHE A 68 -5.97 -39.25 6.01
N ASN A 69 -6.19 -38.87 4.72
CA ASN A 69 -6.36 -39.80 3.62
C ASN A 69 -5.38 -39.47 2.50
N ASP A 70 -4.08 -39.77 2.70
CA ASP A 70 -3.01 -39.58 1.72
C ASP A 70 -3.08 -38.22 1.01
N PRO A 71 -2.91 -37.08 1.73
CA PRO A 71 -3.12 -35.74 1.17
C PRO A 71 -2.21 -35.41 -0.03
N TYR A 72 -1.07 -36.06 -0.13
CA TYR A 72 -0.13 -35.93 -1.27
C TYR A 72 -0.64 -36.54 -2.56
N LEU A 73 -1.72 -37.33 -2.53
CA LEU A 73 -2.40 -37.86 -3.70
C LEU A 73 -3.58 -37.00 -4.19
N ALA A 74 -3.77 -35.81 -3.62
CA ALA A 74 -4.82 -34.91 -4.05
C ALA A 74 -4.62 -34.43 -5.49
N THR A 75 -5.69 -34.43 -6.26
CA THR A 75 -5.70 -33.97 -7.66
C THR A 75 -6.38 -32.62 -7.84
N SER A 76 -6.89 -32.03 -6.74
CA SER A 76 -7.49 -30.70 -6.71
C SER A 76 -7.41 -30.12 -5.28
N LEU A 77 -7.40 -28.79 -5.16
CA LEU A 77 -7.45 -28.13 -3.85
C LEU A 77 -8.74 -28.45 -3.10
N GLN A 78 -9.85 -28.55 -3.83
CA GLN A 78 -11.11 -29.01 -3.27
C GLN A 78 -10.99 -30.41 -2.67
N GLU A 79 -10.36 -31.37 -3.39
CA GLU A 79 -10.13 -32.72 -2.89
C GLU A 79 -9.18 -32.73 -1.70
N PHE A 80 -8.08 -31.93 -1.78
CA PHE A 80 -7.14 -31.79 -0.68
C PHE A 80 -7.84 -31.38 0.61
N TRP A 81 -8.52 -30.24 0.62
CA TRP A 81 -9.12 -29.67 1.83
C TRP A 81 -10.38 -30.41 2.32
N SER A 82 -11.18 -31.03 1.42
CA SER A 82 -12.46 -31.63 1.81
C SER A 82 -12.43 -33.13 2.05
N ARG A 83 -11.43 -33.86 1.50
CA ARG A 83 -11.44 -35.33 1.48
C ARG A 83 -10.12 -35.99 1.87
N ARG A 84 -9.05 -35.20 2.02
CA ARG A 84 -7.73 -35.80 2.25
C ARG A 84 -6.98 -35.22 3.43
N TRP A 85 -7.00 -33.91 3.60
CA TRP A 85 -6.32 -33.21 4.69
C TRP A 85 -7.26 -33.03 5.87
N ASN A 86 -6.89 -33.54 7.04
CA ASN A 86 -7.58 -33.37 8.32
C ASN A 86 -9.11 -33.46 8.22
N LEU A 87 -9.63 -34.66 8.02
CA LEU A 87 -11.06 -34.94 7.77
C LEU A 87 -11.98 -34.50 8.91
N MET A 88 -11.45 -34.31 10.13
CA MET A 88 -12.21 -33.77 11.28
C MET A 88 -12.66 -32.33 11.03
N VAL A 89 -11.82 -31.52 10.35
CA VAL A 89 -12.13 -30.10 10.10
C VAL A 89 -13.37 -29.92 9.22
N PRO A 90 -13.48 -30.53 8.02
CA PRO A 90 -14.71 -30.46 7.23
C PRO A 90 -15.90 -31.11 7.93
N ALA A 91 -15.72 -32.16 8.73
CA ALA A 91 -16.82 -32.79 9.50
C ALA A 91 -17.44 -31.83 10.50
N VAL A 92 -16.66 -30.96 11.13
CA VAL A 92 -17.12 -29.94 12.08
C VAL A 92 -17.55 -28.65 11.39
N LEU A 93 -16.74 -28.10 10.51
CA LEU A 93 -16.99 -26.76 9.93
C LEU A 93 -18.12 -26.76 8.89
N ARG A 94 -18.39 -27.89 8.24
CA ARG A 94 -19.49 -27.95 7.26
C ARG A 94 -20.85 -27.72 7.92
N PRO A 95 -21.26 -28.44 8.98
CA PRO A 95 -22.52 -28.18 9.66
C PRO A 95 -22.53 -26.90 10.48
N ALA A 96 -21.37 -26.51 11.07
CA ALA A 96 -21.30 -25.36 11.98
C ALA A 96 -21.21 -24.02 11.25
N VAL A 97 -20.60 -23.96 10.05
CA VAL A 97 -20.30 -22.70 9.33
C VAL A 97 -20.84 -22.72 7.89
N HIS A 98 -20.44 -23.71 7.09
CA HIS A 98 -20.77 -23.72 5.65
C HIS A 98 -22.28 -23.71 5.40
N ILE A 99 -23.02 -24.66 6.00
CA ILE A 99 -24.46 -24.81 5.78
C ILE A 99 -25.25 -23.60 6.33
N PRO A 100 -25.04 -23.12 7.57
CA PRO A 100 -25.71 -21.92 8.06
C PRO A 100 -25.48 -20.67 7.21
N VAL A 101 -24.23 -20.38 6.83
CA VAL A 101 -23.92 -19.22 5.98
C VAL A 101 -24.55 -19.36 4.60
N GLN A 102 -24.48 -20.55 4.00
CA GLN A 102 -25.13 -20.80 2.71
C GLN A 102 -26.64 -20.56 2.78
N ARG A 103 -27.31 -21.06 3.83
CA ARG A 103 -28.76 -20.85 4.02
C ARG A 103 -29.10 -19.37 4.23
N PHE A 104 -28.32 -18.66 5.01
CA PHE A 104 -28.51 -17.23 5.27
C PHE A 104 -28.33 -16.39 4.00
N CYS A 105 -27.30 -16.69 3.18
CA CYS A 105 -27.00 -15.95 1.97
C CYS A 105 -27.85 -16.34 0.74
N ALA A 106 -28.48 -17.53 0.76
CA ALA A 106 -29.23 -18.04 -0.40
C ALA A 106 -30.37 -17.14 -0.89
N PRO A 107 -31.17 -16.51 0.00
CA PRO A 107 -32.23 -15.57 -0.44
C PRO A 107 -31.69 -14.33 -1.11
N LEU A 108 -30.51 -13.84 -0.71
CA LEU A 108 -29.91 -12.60 -1.21
C LEU A 108 -29.06 -12.79 -2.48
N LEU A 109 -28.29 -13.88 -2.52
CA LEU A 109 -27.25 -14.10 -3.55
C LEU A 109 -27.63 -15.20 -4.56
N GLY A 110 -28.67 -15.98 -4.29
CA GLY A 110 -28.98 -17.20 -5.01
C GLY A 110 -28.10 -18.39 -4.58
N LEU A 111 -28.56 -19.63 -4.80
CA LEU A 111 -27.94 -20.86 -4.29
C LEU A 111 -26.47 -21.03 -4.67
N HIS A 112 -26.12 -20.67 -5.93
CA HIS A 112 -24.74 -20.83 -6.40
C HIS A 112 -23.74 -19.91 -5.72
N ARG A 113 -24.08 -18.62 -5.56
CA ARG A 113 -23.21 -17.65 -4.90
C ARG A 113 -23.16 -17.88 -3.40
N ALA A 114 -24.27 -18.27 -2.80
CA ALA A 114 -24.37 -18.64 -1.39
C ALA A 114 -23.47 -19.84 -1.03
N PHE A 115 -23.32 -20.81 -1.93
CA PHE A 115 -22.38 -21.93 -1.77
C PHE A 115 -20.92 -21.42 -1.62
N TYR A 116 -20.48 -20.51 -2.48
CA TYR A 116 -19.14 -19.92 -2.38
C TYR A 116 -18.97 -19.07 -1.12
N ALA A 117 -20.01 -18.32 -0.72
CA ALA A 117 -20.00 -17.56 0.55
C ALA A 117 -19.82 -18.49 1.76
N GLY A 118 -20.54 -19.62 1.81
CA GLY A 118 -20.38 -20.63 2.87
C GLY A 118 -18.98 -21.25 2.89
N MET A 119 -18.40 -21.50 1.70
CA MET A 119 -17.05 -22.04 1.59
C MET A 119 -16.00 -21.02 2.08
N LEU A 120 -16.06 -19.77 1.64
CA LEU A 120 -15.16 -18.72 2.11
C LEU A 120 -15.25 -18.49 3.62
N ALA A 121 -16.47 -18.47 4.17
CA ALA A 121 -16.67 -18.38 5.61
C ALA A 121 -15.99 -19.54 6.37
N THR A 122 -16.04 -20.76 5.83
CA THR A 122 -15.37 -21.92 6.41
C THR A 122 -13.85 -21.73 6.47
N PHE A 123 -13.24 -21.23 5.39
CA PHE A 123 -11.81 -20.94 5.37
C PHE A 123 -11.43 -19.79 6.30
N ILE A 124 -12.25 -18.74 6.40
CA ILE A 124 -12.03 -17.63 7.35
C ILE A 124 -12.05 -18.16 8.78
N VAL A 125 -13.06 -18.94 9.16
CA VAL A 125 -13.14 -19.51 10.51
C VAL A 125 -11.95 -20.42 10.79
N SER A 126 -11.55 -21.25 9.82
CA SER A 126 -10.36 -22.10 9.95
C SER A 126 -9.10 -21.25 10.19
N GLY A 127 -8.92 -20.15 9.43
CA GLY A 127 -7.81 -19.21 9.62
C GLY A 127 -7.80 -18.59 11.02
N LEU A 128 -8.93 -18.08 11.48
CA LEU A 128 -9.06 -17.50 12.82
C LEU A 128 -8.73 -18.50 13.92
N MET A 129 -9.18 -19.74 13.79
CA MET A 129 -8.84 -20.80 14.73
C MET A 129 -7.34 -21.08 14.78
N HIS A 130 -6.68 -21.07 13.63
CA HIS A 130 -5.22 -21.26 13.57
C HIS A 130 -4.47 -20.06 14.15
N GLU A 131 -4.91 -18.80 13.92
CA GLU A 131 -4.33 -17.63 14.61
C GLU A 131 -4.44 -17.76 16.13
N LEU A 132 -5.58 -18.26 16.63
CA LEU A 132 -5.77 -18.49 18.05
C LEU A 132 -4.82 -19.57 18.58
N ILE A 133 -4.66 -20.68 17.85
CA ILE A 133 -3.69 -21.75 18.20
C ILE A 133 -2.28 -21.19 18.24
N TYR A 134 -1.86 -20.44 17.21
CA TYR A 134 -0.53 -19.80 17.17
C TYR A 134 -0.33 -18.82 18.33
N PHE A 135 -1.37 -18.03 18.69
CA PHE A 135 -1.30 -17.15 19.86
C PHE A 135 -1.02 -17.93 21.14
N TYR A 136 -1.70 -19.05 21.36
CA TYR A 136 -1.47 -19.88 22.54
C TYR A 136 -0.08 -20.54 22.55
N VAL A 137 0.44 -20.96 21.40
CA VAL A 137 1.74 -21.62 21.27
C VAL A 137 2.90 -20.62 21.37
N ILE A 138 2.82 -19.52 20.61
CA ILE A 138 3.95 -18.59 20.44
C ILE A 138 3.89 -17.42 21.44
N ARG A 139 2.71 -17.14 22.03
CA ARG A 139 2.47 -16.02 22.96
C ARG A 139 2.74 -14.63 22.32
N LYS A 140 2.58 -14.49 21.01
CA LYS A 140 2.69 -13.25 20.27
C LYS A 140 1.33 -12.85 19.69
N SER A 141 1.09 -11.54 19.57
CA SER A 141 -0.12 -11.03 18.93
C SER A 141 -0.32 -11.61 17.53
N PRO A 142 -1.56 -11.95 17.12
CA PRO A 142 -1.85 -12.45 15.78
C PRO A 142 -1.33 -11.52 14.68
N THR A 143 -0.66 -12.09 13.68
CA THR A 143 -0.16 -11.36 12.51
C THR A 143 -1.12 -11.39 11.33
N TRP A 144 -2.20 -12.18 11.44
CA TRP A 144 -3.20 -12.45 10.42
C TRP A 144 -2.67 -13.17 9.17
N GLU A 145 -1.41 -13.62 9.20
CA GLU A 145 -0.76 -14.33 8.10
C GLU A 145 -1.43 -15.67 7.82
N VAL A 146 -1.73 -16.39 8.88
CA VAL A 146 -2.36 -17.70 8.80
C VAL A 146 -3.80 -17.56 8.30
N THR A 147 -4.54 -16.57 8.78
CA THR A 147 -5.89 -16.28 8.27
C THR A 147 -5.85 -15.91 6.79
N CYS A 148 -4.89 -15.08 6.35
CA CYS A 148 -4.69 -14.76 4.94
C CYS A 148 -4.33 -15.98 4.09
N PHE A 149 -3.49 -16.89 4.60
CA PHE A 149 -3.19 -18.17 3.95
C PHE A 149 -4.47 -18.98 3.70
N PHE A 150 -5.31 -19.18 4.72
CA PHE A 150 -6.56 -19.91 4.56
C PHE A 150 -7.53 -19.19 3.63
N LEU A 151 -7.65 -17.87 3.70
CA LEU A 151 -8.50 -17.08 2.81
C LEU A 151 -8.06 -17.23 1.34
N LEU A 152 -6.75 -17.14 1.05
CA LEU A 152 -6.20 -17.36 -0.28
C LEU A 152 -6.58 -18.76 -0.80
N HIS A 153 -6.40 -19.79 0.02
CA HIS A 153 -6.78 -21.16 -0.34
C HIS A 153 -8.28 -21.29 -0.58
N GLY A 154 -9.11 -20.63 0.21
CA GLY A 154 -10.56 -20.57 0.02
C GLY A 154 -10.94 -19.94 -1.32
N VAL A 155 -10.36 -18.79 -1.66
CA VAL A 155 -10.61 -18.10 -2.93
C VAL A 155 -10.18 -18.96 -4.12
N VAL A 156 -8.95 -19.52 -4.09
CA VAL A 156 -8.46 -20.37 -5.18
C VAL A 156 -9.30 -21.64 -5.33
N THR A 157 -9.74 -22.23 -4.22
CA THR A 157 -10.66 -23.41 -4.26
C THR A 157 -12.03 -23.04 -4.88
N CYS A 158 -12.58 -21.87 -4.54
CA CYS A 158 -13.81 -21.37 -5.14
C CYS A 158 -13.64 -21.16 -6.67
N LEU A 159 -12.52 -20.54 -7.08
CA LEU A 159 -12.20 -20.35 -8.49
C LEU A 159 -12.02 -21.70 -9.22
N GLU A 160 -11.31 -22.64 -8.62
CA GLU A 160 -11.15 -24.00 -9.17
C GLU A 160 -12.51 -24.67 -9.43
N ILE A 161 -13.43 -24.60 -8.46
CA ILE A 161 -14.78 -25.18 -8.61
C ILE A 161 -15.57 -24.45 -9.69
N ALA A 162 -15.49 -23.12 -9.73
CA ALA A 162 -16.16 -22.32 -10.77
C ALA A 162 -15.66 -22.65 -12.17
N MET A 163 -14.34 -22.76 -12.34
CA MET A 163 -13.70 -23.10 -13.63
C MET A 163 -14.03 -24.53 -14.08
N LYS A 164 -14.06 -25.48 -13.14
CA LYS A 164 -14.49 -26.86 -13.43
C LYS A 164 -15.95 -26.91 -13.88
N ARG A 165 -16.84 -26.14 -13.28
CA ARG A 165 -18.26 -26.03 -13.67
C ARG A 165 -18.44 -25.44 -15.07
N MET A 166 -17.61 -24.45 -15.42
CA MET A 166 -17.63 -23.82 -16.77
C MET A 166 -16.93 -24.66 -17.84
N ARG A 167 -16.37 -25.82 -17.50
CA ARG A 167 -15.58 -26.70 -18.40
C ARG A 167 -14.41 -25.99 -19.11
N TRP A 168 -13.87 -24.95 -18.51
CA TRP A 168 -12.74 -24.19 -19.09
C TRP A 168 -11.39 -24.89 -18.94
N LEU A 169 -11.28 -25.82 -17.97
CA LEU A 169 -10.04 -26.54 -17.74
C LEU A 169 -10.14 -27.94 -18.34
N PRO A 170 -9.19 -28.35 -19.21
CA PRO A 170 -9.01 -29.74 -19.55
C PRO A 170 -8.65 -30.52 -18.28
N THR A 171 -9.10 -31.77 -18.17
CA THR A 171 -8.71 -32.65 -17.07
C THR A 171 -7.24 -33.07 -17.23
N PRO A 172 -6.29 -32.46 -16.49
CA PRO A 172 -4.89 -32.82 -16.63
C PRO A 172 -4.65 -34.24 -16.07
N ARG A 173 -3.56 -34.87 -16.50
CA ARG A 173 -3.16 -36.17 -15.95
C ARG A 173 -2.98 -36.05 -14.43
N ARG A 174 -3.42 -37.06 -13.67
CA ARG A 174 -3.42 -37.08 -12.19
C ARG A 174 -2.08 -36.65 -11.58
N ALA A 175 -0.97 -37.13 -12.14
CA ALA A 175 0.38 -36.77 -11.67
C ALA A 175 0.69 -35.28 -11.82
N VAL A 176 0.27 -34.64 -12.94
CA VAL A 176 0.49 -33.20 -13.19
C VAL A 176 -0.34 -32.37 -12.22
N SER A 177 -1.60 -32.77 -11.98
CA SER A 177 -2.47 -32.10 -11.01
C SER A 177 -1.91 -32.19 -9.59
N GLY A 178 -1.48 -33.37 -9.17
CA GLY A 178 -0.89 -33.57 -7.86
C GLY A 178 0.39 -32.75 -7.64
N LEU A 179 1.27 -32.71 -8.65
CA LEU A 179 2.47 -31.86 -8.61
C LEU A 179 2.11 -30.38 -8.51
N ALA A 180 1.16 -29.91 -9.33
CA ALA A 180 0.73 -28.51 -9.31
C ALA A 180 0.17 -28.08 -7.94
N ILE A 181 -0.63 -28.95 -7.31
CA ILE A 181 -1.18 -28.69 -5.96
C ILE A 181 -0.06 -28.67 -4.92
N THR A 182 0.84 -29.64 -4.95
CA THR A 182 1.98 -29.69 -4.03
C THR A 182 2.86 -28.45 -4.16
N VAL A 183 3.18 -28.03 -5.39
CA VAL A 183 3.93 -26.79 -5.64
C VAL A 183 3.16 -25.56 -5.14
N PHE A 184 1.86 -25.48 -5.39
CA PHE A 184 1.02 -24.39 -4.91
C PHE A 184 1.04 -24.31 -3.39
N LEU A 185 0.86 -25.42 -2.67
CA LEU A 185 0.90 -25.50 -1.22
C LEU A 185 2.28 -25.07 -0.66
N LEU A 186 3.37 -25.55 -1.26
CA LEU A 186 4.73 -25.18 -0.86
C LEU A 186 5.02 -23.69 -1.09
N VAL A 187 4.63 -23.16 -2.24
CA VAL A 187 4.81 -21.75 -2.58
C VAL A 187 4.01 -20.87 -1.62
N THR A 188 2.75 -21.20 -1.37
CA THR A 188 1.88 -20.41 -0.48
C THR A 188 2.31 -20.48 0.98
N ALA A 189 2.78 -21.63 1.45
CA ALA A 189 3.37 -21.77 2.79
C ALA A 189 4.67 -20.94 2.95
N GLY A 190 5.39 -20.68 1.86
CA GLY A 190 6.61 -19.88 1.85
C GLY A 190 6.45 -18.40 1.53
N ILE A 191 5.23 -17.93 1.23
CA ILE A 191 4.97 -16.53 0.93
C ILE A 191 5.21 -15.69 2.19
N LYS A 192 6.02 -14.60 2.04
CA LYS A 192 6.26 -13.69 3.16
C LYS A 192 4.96 -12.99 3.56
N ALA A 193 4.78 -12.75 4.84
CA ALA A 193 3.72 -11.98 5.45
C ALA A 193 3.34 -10.70 4.67
N GLY A 194 4.34 -9.96 4.22
CA GLY A 194 4.15 -8.74 3.44
C GLY A 194 3.36 -8.92 2.15
N VAL A 195 3.50 -10.06 1.47
CA VAL A 195 2.75 -10.35 0.24
C VAL A 195 1.29 -10.66 0.55
N PHE A 196 1.00 -11.42 1.62
CA PHE A 196 -0.38 -11.64 2.05
C PHE A 196 -1.07 -10.35 2.47
N ARG A 197 -0.39 -9.50 3.25
CA ARG A 197 -0.88 -8.18 3.62
C ARG A 197 -1.10 -7.31 2.39
N LEU A 198 -0.22 -7.36 1.39
CA LEU A 198 -0.40 -6.66 0.12
C LEU A 198 -1.68 -7.13 -0.58
N LEU A 199 -1.87 -8.44 -0.74
CA LEU A 199 -3.07 -8.99 -1.37
C LEU A 199 -4.36 -8.59 -0.64
N SER A 200 -4.32 -8.47 0.69
CA SER A 200 -5.49 -8.04 1.49
C SER A 200 -5.82 -6.55 1.33
N VAL A 201 -4.84 -5.68 1.07
CA VAL A 201 -5.07 -4.25 0.85
C VAL A 201 -5.36 -3.89 -0.60
N LEU A 202 -5.04 -4.75 -1.58
CA LEU A 202 -5.28 -4.49 -3.01
C LEU A 202 -6.74 -4.11 -3.36
N PRO A 203 -7.79 -4.76 -2.81
CA PRO A 203 -9.17 -4.36 -3.08
C PRO A 203 -9.47 -2.93 -2.63
N VAL A 204 -8.92 -2.51 -1.47
CA VAL A 204 -9.04 -1.15 -0.96
C VAL A 204 -8.27 -0.18 -1.85
N CYS A 205 -7.07 -0.56 -2.30
CA CYS A 205 -6.28 0.24 -3.23
C CYS A 205 -7.02 0.45 -4.57
N ALA A 206 -7.65 -0.60 -5.09
CA ALA A 206 -8.47 -0.51 -6.31
C ALA A 206 -9.69 0.42 -6.12
N LEU A 207 -10.37 0.32 -4.98
CA LEU A 207 -11.47 1.22 -4.65
C LEU A 207 -10.99 2.69 -4.59
N PHE A 208 -9.85 2.95 -3.98
CA PHE A 208 -9.26 4.30 -3.90
C PHE A 208 -8.87 4.87 -5.28
N LEU A 209 -8.52 4.01 -6.26
CA LEU A 209 -8.29 4.45 -7.64
C LEU A 209 -9.59 4.83 -8.36
N VAL A 210 -10.70 4.16 -8.06
CA VAL A 210 -11.99 4.43 -8.72
C VAL A 210 -12.74 5.58 -8.07
N PHE A 211 -12.59 5.77 -6.76
CA PHE A 211 -13.39 6.70 -5.96
C PHE A 211 -13.38 8.15 -6.46
N PRO A 212 -12.26 8.78 -6.89
CA PRO A 212 -12.25 10.15 -7.38
C PRO A 212 -13.09 10.36 -8.67
N LEU A 213 -13.38 9.28 -9.41
CA LEU A 213 -14.14 9.34 -10.65
C LEU A 213 -15.62 9.69 -10.42
N PHE A 214 -16.14 9.49 -9.22
CA PHE A 214 -17.53 9.79 -8.88
C PHE A 214 -17.82 11.28 -8.63
N PHE A 215 -16.78 12.13 -8.56
CA PHE A 215 -16.93 13.54 -8.24
C PHE A 215 -16.78 14.43 -9.46
N SER A 216 -17.72 15.38 -9.61
CA SER A 216 -17.74 16.37 -10.70
C SER A 216 -17.00 17.65 -10.35
N TYR A 217 -16.91 18.01 -9.05
CA TYR A 217 -16.16 19.18 -8.60
C TYR A 217 -14.65 18.90 -8.66
N VAL A 218 -13.92 19.82 -9.30
CA VAL A 218 -12.49 19.64 -9.58
C VAL A 218 -11.67 19.56 -8.28
N HIS A 219 -11.91 20.46 -7.31
CA HIS A 219 -11.25 20.44 -6.02
C HIS A 219 -11.45 19.11 -5.29
N PHE A 220 -12.71 18.64 -5.25
CA PHE A 220 -13.01 17.43 -4.51
C PHE A 220 -12.42 16.19 -5.18
N SER A 221 -12.52 16.10 -6.51
CA SER A 221 -11.90 15.04 -7.31
C SER A 221 -10.38 15.05 -7.15
N GLY A 222 -9.74 16.22 -7.22
CA GLY A 222 -8.31 16.41 -7.04
C GLY A 222 -7.82 16.04 -5.64
N CYS A 223 -8.51 16.49 -4.58
CA CYS A 223 -8.20 16.12 -3.21
C CYS A 223 -8.32 14.61 -2.98
N MET A 224 -9.41 13.98 -3.46
CA MET A 224 -9.61 12.54 -3.34
C MET A 224 -8.55 11.76 -4.13
N ALA A 225 -8.20 12.20 -5.32
CA ALA A 225 -7.14 11.58 -6.12
C ALA A 225 -5.78 11.68 -5.41
N PHE A 226 -5.42 12.87 -4.91
CA PHE A 226 -4.16 13.09 -4.19
C PHE A 226 -4.09 12.29 -2.89
N PHE A 227 -5.17 12.31 -2.09
CA PHE A 227 -5.19 11.67 -0.77
C PHE A 227 -5.32 10.15 -0.87
N LEU A 228 -6.26 9.65 -1.68
CA LEU A 228 -6.60 8.23 -1.72
C LEU A 228 -5.86 7.49 -2.81
N SER A 229 -5.97 7.94 -4.09
CA SER A 229 -5.40 7.19 -5.22
C SER A 229 -3.86 7.20 -5.18
N TRP A 230 -3.26 8.24 -4.64
CA TRP A 230 -1.81 8.29 -4.50
C TRP A 230 -1.35 7.96 -3.08
N LEU A 231 -1.49 8.91 -2.12
CA LEU A 231 -0.84 8.81 -0.81
C LEU A 231 -1.29 7.60 -0.01
N ALA A 232 -2.61 7.33 0.07
CA ALA A 232 -3.13 6.21 0.83
C ALA A 232 -2.69 4.87 0.23
N ASN A 233 -2.74 4.72 -1.10
CA ASN A 233 -2.29 3.51 -1.77
C ASN A 233 -0.81 3.22 -1.49
N PHE A 234 0.06 4.20 -1.64
CA PHE A 234 1.49 4.01 -1.33
C PHE A 234 1.73 3.69 0.15
N LYS A 235 1.01 4.34 1.07
CA LYS A 235 1.10 4.06 2.51
C LYS A 235 0.65 2.63 2.83
N LEU A 236 -0.46 2.15 2.25
CA LEU A 236 -0.96 0.79 2.43
C LEU A 236 0.01 -0.25 1.85
N ILE A 237 0.55 0.01 0.65
CA ILE A 237 1.58 -0.86 0.05
C ILE A 237 2.83 -0.92 0.94
N LEU A 238 3.33 0.21 1.42
CA LEU A 238 4.47 0.26 2.33
C LEU A 238 4.18 -0.44 3.65
N PHE A 239 2.99 -0.25 4.22
CA PHE A 239 2.54 -0.93 5.44
C PHE A 239 2.54 -2.45 5.28
N SER A 240 2.19 -2.97 4.11
CA SER A 240 2.26 -4.40 3.83
C SER A 240 3.66 -5.00 4.03
N PHE A 241 4.70 -4.18 3.91
CA PHE A 241 6.11 -4.57 4.11
C PHE A 241 6.73 -4.00 5.39
N ASP A 242 5.92 -3.62 6.38
CA ASP A 242 6.34 -3.00 7.65
C ASP A 242 7.18 -1.72 7.46
N GLN A 243 6.82 -0.92 6.45
CA GLN A 243 7.48 0.33 6.10
C GLN A 243 6.51 1.51 6.07
N GLY A 244 7.07 2.72 6.02
CA GLY A 244 6.29 3.94 5.84
C GLY A 244 5.59 4.46 7.11
N PRO A 245 4.71 5.46 6.95
CA PRO A 245 4.09 6.18 8.07
C PRO A 245 3.13 5.36 8.94
N LEU A 246 2.67 4.20 8.45
CA LEU A 246 1.77 3.29 9.18
C LEU A 246 2.52 2.21 9.97
N SER A 247 3.84 2.21 9.94
CA SER A 247 4.66 1.32 10.74
C SER A 247 5.46 2.13 11.78
N PRO A 248 5.32 1.83 13.10
CA PRO A 248 4.49 0.78 13.73
C PRO A 248 2.97 1.05 13.63
N LEU A 249 2.19 -0.02 13.70
CA LEU A 249 0.71 0.03 13.58
C LEU A 249 0.10 1.02 14.60
N PRO A 250 -0.72 1.99 14.17
CA PRO A 250 -1.43 2.90 15.06
C PRO A 250 -2.35 2.17 16.05
N ARG A 251 -2.42 2.65 17.30
CA ARG A 251 -3.14 2.01 18.40
C ARG A 251 -4.66 1.95 18.22
N THR A 252 -5.26 2.86 17.45
CA THR A 252 -6.71 2.94 17.22
C THR A 252 -7.04 2.94 15.75
N LEU A 253 -8.20 2.38 15.38
CA LEU A 253 -8.67 2.33 14.00
C LEU A 253 -8.86 3.73 13.40
N SER A 254 -9.41 4.69 14.16
CA SER A 254 -9.56 6.08 13.70
C SER A 254 -8.22 6.72 13.35
N ARG A 255 -7.20 6.51 14.19
CA ARG A 255 -5.85 6.99 13.91
C ARG A 255 -5.22 6.32 12.69
N PHE A 256 -5.44 5.01 12.51
CA PHE A 256 -5.01 4.29 11.32
C PHE A 256 -5.66 4.86 10.05
N ILE A 257 -6.98 5.06 10.05
CA ILE A 257 -7.72 5.62 8.90
C ILE A 257 -7.23 7.05 8.59
N CYS A 258 -7.11 7.92 9.59
CA CYS A 258 -6.65 9.29 9.38
C CYS A 258 -5.22 9.34 8.82
N ILE A 259 -4.27 8.56 9.37
CA ILE A 259 -2.90 8.54 8.85
C ILE A 259 -2.86 7.95 7.44
N THR A 260 -3.72 6.98 7.12
CA THR A 260 -3.81 6.40 5.78
C THR A 260 -4.35 7.40 4.78
N CYS A 261 -5.53 7.96 5.03
CA CYS A 261 -6.29 8.75 4.05
C CYS A 261 -5.84 10.21 3.92
N PHE A 262 -5.25 10.80 4.95
CA PHE A 262 -4.82 12.20 4.89
C PHE A 262 -3.31 12.35 4.64
N PRO A 263 -2.86 13.47 4.07
CA PRO A 263 -1.44 13.77 3.83
C PRO A 263 -0.74 14.17 5.13
N ILE A 264 -0.79 13.31 6.14
CA ILE A 264 -0.27 13.59 7.48
C ILE A 264 0.80 12.58 7.90
N LYS A 265 1.74 13.06 8.69
CA LYS A 265 2.74 12.26 9.39
C LYS A 265 2.74 12.69 10.87
N PRO A 266 2.45 11.76 11.79
CA PRO A 266 2.53 12.06 13.22
C PRO A 266 3.93 12.45 13.61
N GLN A 267 4.06 13.44 14.51
CA GLN A 267 5.35 13.84 15.03
C GLN A 267 5.91 12.73 15.93
N GLN A 268 7.11 12.24 15.59
CA GLN A 268 7.77 11.16 16.33
C GLN A 268 8.66 11.65 17.48
N ASN A 269 9.16 12.88 17.41
CA ASN A 269 10.04 13.48 18.41
C ASN A 269 9.43 14.75 19.02
N PRO A 270 9.03 14.73 20.30
CA PRO A 270 8.49 15.92 20.97
C PRO A 270 9.54 17.04 21.16
N ASN A 271 10.82 16.73 21.05
CA ASN A 271 11.94 17.68 21.23
C ASN A 271 12.32 18.46 19.96
N ILE A 272 11.76 18.14 18.80
CA ILE A 272 11.91 19.00 17.63
C ILE A 272 10.95 20.16 17.85
N GLN A 273 11.49 21.34 18.19
CA GLN A 273 10.73 22.58 18.28
C GLN A 273 9.81 22.67 17.04
N ASN A 274 8.51 22.55 17.29
CA ASN A 274 7.50 22.75 16.27
C ASN A 274 7.72 24.13 15.69
N TYR A 275 8.12 24.20 14.41
CA TYR A 275 7.99 25.42 13.64
C TYR A 275 6.49 25.69 13.49
N LYS A 276 5.90 26.28 14.53
CA LYS A 276 4.51 26.74 14.49
C LYS A 276 4.52 27.90 13.52
N ILE A 277 3.99 27.71 12.33
CA ILE A 277 3.74 28.82 11.42
C ILE A 277 2.88 29.81 12.21
N PRO A 278 3.34 31.05 12.42
CA PRO A 278 2.56 32.05 13.17
C PRO A 278 1.20 32.25 12.47
N ILE A 279 0.11 32.30 13.22
CA ILE A 279 -1.26 32.44 12.69
C ILE A 279 -1.36 33.67 11.76
N TRP A 280 -0.63 34.75 12.06
CA TRP A 280 -0.62 35.95 11.22
C TRP A 280 -0.03 35.66 9.81
N LEU A 281 1.00 34.80 9.71
CA LEU A 281 1.58 34.44 8.41
C LEU A 281 0.60 33.61 7.56
N PHE A 282 -0.18 32.74 8.21
CA PHE A 282 -1.25 32.02 7.53
C PHE A 282 -2.34 32.99 7.05
N ALA A 283 -2.77 33.93 7.90
CA ALA A 283 -3.75 34.94 7.51
C ALA A 283 -3.29 35.75 6.28
N ILE A 284 -2.03 36.15 6.24
CA ILE A 284 -1.45 36.83 5.06
C ILE A 284 -1.54 35.95 3.81
N LYS A 285 -1.21 34.67 3.90
CA LYS A 285 -1.30 33.75 2.75
C LYS A 285 -2.73 33.61 2.24
N VAL A 286 -3.72 33.53 3.16
CA VAL A 286 -5.14 33.50 2.78
C VAL A 286 -5.54 34.81 2.10
N VAL A 287 -5.15 35.98 2.62
CA VAL A 287 -5.43 37.27 1.99
C VAL A 287 -4.83 37.35 0.58
N ILE A 288 -3.55 36.95 0.43
CA ILE A 288 -2.90 36.92 -0.90
C ILE A 288 -3.67 35.98 -1.84
N PHE A 289 -4.11 34.81 -1.37
CA PHE A 289 -4.87 33.87 -2.16
C PHE A 289 -6.21 34.47 -2.65
N VAL A 290 -6.95 35.12 -1.75
CA VAL A 290 -8.21 35.78 -2.11
C VAL A 290 -8.00 36.89 -3.13
N VAL A 291 -6.94 37.72 -2.96
CA VAL A 291 -6.57 38.75 -3.94
C VAL A 291 -6.23 38.14 -5.29
N LEU A 292 -5.45 37.04 -5.31
CA LEU A 292 -5.14 36.31 -6.54
C LEU A 292 -6.42 35.81 -7.25
N LEU A 293 -7.37 35.24 -6.51
CA LEU A 293 -8.64 34.79 -7.10
C LEU A 293 -9.42 35.94 -7.76
N GLN A 294 -9.42 37.14 -7.14
CA GLN A 294 -10.06 38.33 -7.75
C GLN A 294 -9.33 38.80 -8.99
N MET A 295 -8.01 38.64 -9.06
CA MET A 295 -7.22 39.02 -10.22
C MET A 295 -7.45 38.10 -11.46
N TYR A 296 -8.15 36.98 -11.34
CA TYR A 296 -8.47 36.12 -12.49
C TYR A 296 -9.30 36.85 -13.56
N GLU A 297 -10.13 37.81 -13.19
CA GLU A 297 -10.88 38.66 -14.13
C GLU A 297 -9.95 39.46 -15.05
N TYR A 298 -8.75 39.79 -14.59
CA TYR A 298 -7.75 40.61 -15.29
C TYR A 298 -6.64 39.80 -15.96
N LYS A 299 -6.72 38.46 -15.95
CA LYS A 299 -5.66 37.57 -16.48
C LYS A 299 -5.28 37.85 -17.95
N GLN A 300 -6.23 38.34 -18.76
CA GLN A 300 -6.01 38.68 -20.18
C GLN A 300 -4.99 39.82 -20.38
N TYR A 301 -4.75 40.63 -19.36
CA TYR A 301 -3.76 41.72 -19.39
C TYR A 301 -2.39 41.30 -18.93
N LEU A 302 -2.22 40.08 -18.42
CA LEU A 302 -0.95 39.55 -17.94
C LEU A 302 -0.12 38.98 -19.10
N SER A 303 1.17 39.27 -19.09
CA SER A 303 2.09 38.61 -20.02
C SER A 303 2.18 37.11 -19.71
N PRO A 304 2.55 36.25 -20.69
CA PRO A 304 2.63 34.79 -20.45
C PRO A 304 3.56 34.42 -19.29
N ALA A 305 4.66 35.17 -19.11
CA ALA A 305 5.60 34.95 -17.99
C ALA A 305 4.95 35.28 -16.62
N LEU A 306 4.24 36.42 -16.56
CA LEU A 306 3.51 36.80 -15.34
C LEU A 306 2.37 35.83 -15.05
N LEU A 307 1.66 35.35 -16.06
CA LEU A 307 0.60 34.34 -15.90
C LEU A 307 1.14 33.03 -15.35
N LEU A 308 2.35 32.62 -15.75
CA LEU A 308 3.01 31.44 -15.23
C LEU A 308 3.35 31.57 -13.73
N VAL A 309 3.91 32.74 -13.33
CA VAL A 309 4.18 33.03 -11.91
C VAL A 309 2.88 33.05 -11.11
N PHE A 310 1.84 33.69 -11.66
CA PHE A 310 0.53 33.81 -11.07
C PHE A 310 -0.11 32.42 -10.81
N ASN A 311 -0.14 31.54 -11.81
CA ASN A 311 -0.65 30.18 -11.67
C ASN A 311 0.19 29.34 -10.70
N SER A 312 1.51 29.49 -10.70
CA SER A 312 2.39 28.80 -9.77
C SER A 312 2.14 29.21 -8.33
N LEU A 313 1.93 30.51 -8.08
CA LEU A 313 1.63 31.05 -6.76
C LEU A 313 0.23 30.65 -6.30
N HIS A 314 -0.74 30.66 -7.20
CA HIS A 314 -2.11 30.20 -6.92
C HIS A 314 -2.13 28.77 -6.40
N ILE A 315 -1.60 27.82 -7.17
CA ILE A 315 -1.59 26.39 -6.79
C ILE A 315 -0.77 26.14 -5.51
N PHE A 316 0.35 26.87 -5.33
CA PHE A 316 1.13 26.78 -4.10
C PHE A 316 0.31 27.19 -2.86
N LEU A 317 -0.36 28.35 -2.91
CA LEU A 317 -1.15 28.86 -1.79
C LEU A 317 -2.38 27.99 -1.52
N GLU A 318 -3.03 27.51 -2.58
CA GLU A 318 -4.18 26.59 -2.47
C GLU A 318 -3.80 25.31 -1.75
N LEU A 319 -2.69 24.67 -2.15
CA LEU A 319 -2.19 23.46 -1.49
C LEU A 319 -1.82 23.71 -0.02
N GLU A 320 -1.18 24.84 0.31
CA GLU A 320 -0.87 25.17 1.69
C GLU A 320 -2.13 25.36 2.54
N ILE A 321 -3.15 26.03 2.00
CA ILE A 321 -4.43 26.24 2.70
C ILE A 321 -5.12 24.88 2.94
N VAL A 322 -5.20 24.03 1.93
CA VAL A 322 -5.78 22.66 2.06
C VAL A 322 -5.03 21.86 3.12
N PHE A 323 -3.72 21.88 3.12
CA PHE A 323 -2.93 21.15 4.12
C PHE A 323 -3.12 21.70 5.54
N MET A 324 -3.28 23.02 5.70
CA MET A 324 -3.56 23.62 6.99
C MET A 324 -4.95 23.26 7.50
N LEU A 325 -5.97 23.23 6.63
CA LEU A 325 -7.33 22.78 6.98
C LEU A 325 -7.34 21.31 7.41
N VAL A 326 -6.64 20.44 6.67
CA VAL A 326 -6.49 19.03 7.03
C VAL A 326 -5.77 18.90 8.39
N LYS A 327 -4.70 19.68 8.61
CA LYS A 327 -3.97 19.68 9.89
C LYS A 327 -4.90 20.09 11.05
N ALA A 328 -5.69 21.14 10.87
CA ALA A 328 -6.64 21.59 11.88
C ALA A 328 -7.70 20.52 12.17
N LEU A 329 -8.29 19.91 11.11
CA LEU A 329 -9.27 18.84 11.25
C LEU A 329 -8.71 17.65 12.03
N VAL A 330 -7.51 17.19 11.69
CA VAL A 330 -6.87 16.05 12.36
C VAL A 330 -6.47 16.39 13.79
N PHE A 331 -6.02 17.62 14.07
CA PHE A 331 -5.74 18.07 15.42
C PHE A 331 -7.01 18.03 16.30
N ILE A 332 -8.13 18.55 15.78
CA ILE A 332 -9.44 18.53 16.47
C ILE A 332 -9.92 17.10 16.72
N THR A 333 -9.75 16.21 15.75
CA THR A 333 -10.31 14.84 15.82
C THR A 333 -9.43 13.86 16.59
N LEU A 334 -8.10 13.98 16.52
CA LEU A 334 -7.15 13.02 17.09
C LEU A 334 -6.28 13.58 18.22
N GLY A 335 -6.29 14.91 18.44
CA GLY A 335 -5.51 15.57 19.49
C GLY A 335 -3.99 15.40 19.30
N CYS A 336 -3.49 15.14 18.09
CA CYS A 336 -2.07 14.90 17.85
C CYS A 336 -1.43 15.99 16.97
N ASP A 337 -0.19 16.36 17.33
CA ASP A 337 0.63 17.25 16.51
C ASP A 337 1.16 16.54 15.26
N LEU A 338 1.18 17.28 14.16
CA LEU A 338 1.58 16.79 12.84
C LEU A 338 2.84 17.50 12.35
N GLU A 339 3.70 16.79 11.64
CA GLU A 339 4.83 17.38 10.94
C GLU A 339 4.35 18.37 9.85
N PRO A 340 5.09 19.47 9.60
CA PRO A 340 4.76 20.42 8.53
C PRO A 340 4.88 19.73 7.15
N GLN A 341 3.99 20.11 6.22
CA GLN A 341 4.00 19.56 4.87
C GLN A 341 5.01 20.26 3.94
N SER A 342 5.28 21.55 4.18
CA SER A 342 6.27 22.33 3.46
C SER A 342 7.16 23.11 4.41
N ASN A 343 8.36 23.44 3.97
CA ASN A 343 9.34 24.22 4.73
C ASN A 343 9.87 25.37 3.85
N GLU A 344 9.04 26.37 3.62
CA GLU A 344 9.39 27.57 2.86
C GLU A 344 10.18 27.28 1.58
N PRO A 345 9.58 26.64 0.55
CA PRO A 345 10.28 26.18 -0.64
C PRO A 345 10.95 27.30 -1.45
N TYR A 346 10.45 28.53 -1.31
CA TYR A 346 11.06 29.72 -1.94
C TYR A 346 12.43 30.09 -1.33
N LEU A 347 12.83 29.50 -0.20
CA LEU A 347 14.16 29.66 0.39
C LEU A 347 15.14 28.58 -0.03
N ALA A 348 14.79 27.70 -0.96
CA ALA A 348 15.66 26.63 -1.43
C ALA A 348 16.90 27.17 -2.14
N THR A 349 18.07 26.67 -1.75
CA THR A 349 19.36 27.04 -2.34
C THR A 349 19.86 26.04 -3.39
N SER A 350 19.06 25.04 -3.69
CA SER A 350 19.36 23.98 -4.67
C SER A 350 18.13 23.15 -4.99
N LEU A 351 18.11 22.49 -6.16
CA LEU A 351 17.04 21.57 -6.52
C LEU A 351 16.93 20.40 -5.53
N GLN A 352 18.06 19.88 -5.07
CA GLN A 352 18.08 18.86 -4.03
C GLN A 352 17.45 19.34 -2.71
N ASP A 353 17.70 20.59 -2.29
CA ASP A 353 17.09 21.20 -1.11
C ASP A 353 15.60 21.45 -1.33
N PHE A 354 15.21 21.95 -2.52
CA PHE A 354 13.82 22.17 -2.89
C PHE A 354 12.99 20.90 -2.80
N TRP A 355 13.32 19.87 -3.58
CA TRP A 355 12.54 18.63 -3.67
C TRP A 355 12.69 17.71 -2.47
N GLY A 356 13.84 17.69 -1.81
CA GLY A 356 14.11 16.75 -0.72
C GLY A 356 13.77 17.24 0.68
N ARG A 357 13.74 18.57 0.92
CA ARG A 357 13.67 19.14 2.26
C ARG A 357 12.68 20.28 2.45
N ARG A 358 12.10 20.82 1.36
CA ARG A 358 11.27 22.02 1.45
C ARG A 358 9.90 21.87 0.83
N TRP A 359 9.81 21.33 -0.37
CA TRP A 359 8.57 21.14 -1.11
C TRP A 359 7.91 19.82 -0.71
N ASN A 360 6.66 19.87 -0.26
CA ASN A 360 5.80 18.71 0.03
C ASN A 360 6.53 17.51 0.69
N LEU A 361 6.91 17.66 1.95
CA LEU A 361 7.75 16.71 2.70
C LEU A 361 7.14 15.30 2.81
N MET A 362 5.83 15.16 2.57
CA MET A 362 5.17 13.85 2.52
C MET A 362 5.65 13.00 1.33
N VAL A 363 5.93 13.64 0.18
CA VAL A 363 6.36 12.95 -1.04
C VAL A 363 7.70 12.22 -0.84
N PRO A 364 8.78 12.89 -0.37
CA PRO A 364 10.02 12.18 -0.06
C PRO A 364 9.86 11.14 1.05
N ALA A 365 9.01 11.37 2.04
CA ALA A 365 8.75 10.38 3.11
C ALA A 365 8.14 9.07 2.59
N ILE A 366 7.39 9.13 1.49
CA ILE A 366 6.77 7.96 0.83
C ILE A 366 7.66 7.41 -0.29
N LEU A 367 8.13 8.25 -1.22
CA LEU A 367 8.88 7.77 -2.38
C LEU A 367 10.27 7.24 -2.02
N ARG A 368 10.86 7.71 -0.92
CA ARG A 368 12.16 7.20 -0.48
C ARG A 368 12.11 5.71 -0.13
N PRO A 369 11.24 5.22 0.77
CA PRO A 369 11.13 3.78 1.05
C PRO A 369 10.48 3.00 -0.09
N ALA A 370 9.51 3.56 -0.82
CA ALA A 370 8.76 2.85 -1.85
C ALA A 370 9.55 2.67 -3.16
N VAL A 371 10.36 3.66 -3.56
CA VAL A 371 10.98 3.71 -4.89
C VAL A 371 12.49 3.88 -4.80
N TYR A 372 12.96 4.96 -4.15
CA TYR A 372 14.39 5.30 -4.14
C TYR A 372 15.26 4.18 -3.54
N LEU A 373 14.94 3.71 -2.34
CA LEU A 373 15.74 2.67 -1.67
C LEU A 373 15.71 1.31 -2.40
N PRO A 374 14.57 0.80 -2.89
CA PRO A 374 14.54 -0.42 -3.70
C PRO A 374 15.34 -0.28 -4.99
N ALA A 375 15.11 0.79 -5.77
CA ALA A 375 15.83 1.03 -7.01
C ALA A 375 17.36 1.12 -6.80
N ARG A 376 17.80 1.89 -5.78
CA ARG A 376 19.20 1.98 -5.40
C ARG A 376 19.79 0.63 -5.00
N ARG A 377 19.09 -0.18 -4.17
CA ARG A 377 19.56 -1.52 -3.76
C ARG A 377 19.70 -2.46 -4.95
N MET A 378 18.77 -2.42 -5.91
CA MET A 378 18.85 -3.21 -7.13
C MET A 378 20.03 -2.76 -8.00
N ALA A 379 20.22 -1.47 -8.16
CA ALA A 379 21.28 -0.89 -8.95
C ALA A 379 22.67 -1.15 -8.35
N CYS A 380 22.86 -1.09 -7.02
CA CYS A 380 24.13 -1.37 -6.34
C CYS A 380 24.70 -2.77 -6.64
N ARG A 381 23.89 -3.69 -7.16
CA ARG A 381 24.34 -5.02 -7.59
C ARG A 381 25.07 -5.01 -8.93
N LYS A 382 24.91 -3.95 -9.72
CA LYS A 382 25.40 -3.87 -11.11
C LYS A 382 26.30 -2.66 -11.38
N VAL A 383 26.15 -1.58 -10.59
CA VAL A 383 26.86 -0.31 -10.77
C VAL A 383 27.43 0.20 -9.45
N ASN A 384 28.32 1.19 -9.49
CA ASN A 384 28.90 1.79 -8.29
C ASN A 384 27.85 2.55 -7.43
N SER A 385 28.22 2.86 -6.17
CA SER A 385 27.29 3.48 -5.20
C SER A 385 26.74 4.84 -5.66
N ASP A 386 27.52 5.64 -6.38
CA ASP A 386 27.08 6.94 -6.87
C ASP A 386 26.12 6.83 -8.04
N GLN A 387 26.39 5.93 -9.00
CA GLN A 387 25.47 5.63 -10.09
C GLN A 387 24.18 5.03 -9.58
N ALA A 388 24.26 4.12 -8.58
CA ALA A 388 23.07 3.54 -7.94
C ALA A 388 22.23 4.59 -7.21
N MET A 389 22.87 5.60 -6.59
CA MET A 389 22.17 6.73 -5.98
C MET A 389 21.46 7.56 -7.05
N PHE A 390 22.10 7.85 -8.18
CA PHE A 390 21.51 8.61 -9.28
C PHE A 390 20.33 7.89 -9.91
N LEU A 391 20.43 6.59 -10.13
CA LEU A 391 19.32 5.76 -10.62
C LEU A 391 18.13 5.74 -9.63
N GLY A 392 18.42 5.72 -8.33
CA GLY A 392 17.38 5.81 -7.30
C GLY A 392 16.64 7.15 -7.34
N VAL A 393 17.36 8.26 -7.47
CA VAL A 393 16.78 9.61 -7.62
C VAL A 393 15.93 9.68 -8.88
N PHE A 394 16.49 9.26 -10.01
CA PHE A 394 15.78 9.26 -11.29
C PHE A 394 14.49 8.45 -11.26
N ALA A 395 14.53 7.24 -10.66
CA ALA A 395 13.35 6.41 -10.48
C ALA A 395 12.26 7.10 -9.62
N ALA A 396 12.67 7.83 -8.57
CA ALA A 396 11.71 8.56 -7.72
C ALA A 396 11.03 9.71 -8.51
N PHE A 397 11.77 10.44 -9.35
CA PHE A 397 11.19 11.47 -10.20
C PHE A 397 10.29 10.89 -11.31
N LEU A 398 10.68 9.76 -11.91
CA LEU A 398 9.84 9.07 -12.90
C LEU A 398 8.49 8.65 -12.31
N VAL A 399 8.51 8.03 -11.14
CA VAL A 399 7.28 7.63 -10.45
C VAL A 399 6.47 8.86 -10.02
N SER A 400 7.12 9.94 -9.58
CA SER A 400 6.43 11.21 -9.28
C SER A 400 5.74 11.77 -10.52
N GLY A 401 6.39 11.74 -11.68
CA GLY A 401 5.78 12.16 -12.95
C GLY A 401 4.55 11.31 -13.31
N ALA A 402 4.68 10.00 -13.28
CA ALA A 402 3.57 9.09 -13.58
C ALA A 402 2.36 9.29 -12.63
N VAL A 403 2.64 9.53 -11.34
CA VAL A 403 1.59 9.83 -10.36
C VAL A 403 0.89 11.16 -10.70
N HIS A 404 1.62 12.19 -11.11
CA HIS A 404 1.01 13.47 -11.47
C HIS A 404 0.22 13.39 -12.79
N GLU A 405 0.66 12.58 -13.77
CA GLU A 405 -0.18 12.27 -14.95
C GLU A 405 -1.51 11.64 -14.54
N MET A 406 -1.47 10.69 -13.59
CA MET A 406 -2.68 10.09 -13.04
C MET A 406 -3.55 11.13 -12.32
N LEU A 407 -2.98 12.03 -11.51
CA LEU A 407 -3.72 13.11 -10.85
C LEU A 407 -4.36 14.05 -11.86
N PHE A 408 -3.65 14.40 -12.92
CA PHE A 408 -4.17 15.27 -13.99
C PHE A 408 -5.30 14.60 -14.75
N PHE A 409 -5.21 13.28 -15.02
CA PHE A 409 -6.35 12.53 -15.55
C PHE A 409 -7.61 12.66 -14.68
N TYR A 410 -7.50 12.61 -13.36
CA TYR A 410 -8.66 12.80 -12.47
C TYR A 410 -9.21 14.24 -12.51
N LEU A 411 -8.37 15.23 -12.73
CA LEU A 411 -8.78 16.63 -12.83
C LEU A 411 -9.38 16.96 -14.20
N THR A 412 -8.72 16.57 -15.28
CA THR A 412 -9.06 16.97 -16.65
C THR A 412 -10.01 16.00 -17.34
N ARG A 413 -10.01 14.71 -16.93
CA ARG A 413 -10.67 13.59 -17.63
C ARG A 413 -10.10 13.33 -19.04
N GLU A 414 -8.94 13.87 -19.35
CA GLU A 414 -8.25 13.70 -20.62
C GLU A 414 -7.14 12.65 -20.50
N VAL A 415 -6.79 12.04 -21.64
CA VAL A 415 -5.72 11.04 -21.69
C VAL A 415 -4.38 11.69 -21.34
N PRO A 416 -3.55 11.10 -20.47
CA PRO A 416 -2.24 11.62 -20.12
C PRO A 416 -1.35 11.86 -21.36
N THR A 417 -0.74 13.03 -21.45
CA THR A 417 0.11 13.42 -22.59
C THR A 417 1.60 13.12 -22.37
N GLY A 418 2.00 12.86 -21.14
CA GLY A 418 3.39 12.67 -20.75
C GLY A 418 4.15 13.99 -20.47
N GLU A 419 3.56 15.17 -20.71
CA GLU A 419 4.20 16.48 -20.50
C GLU A 419 4.61 16.67 -19.04
N VAL A 420 3.76 16.30 -18.12
CA VAL A 420 4.03 16.39 -16.67
C VAL A 420 5.15 15.44 -16.27
N THR A 421 5.17 14.24 -16.84
CA THR A 421 6.27 13.28 -16.63
C THR A 421 7.59 13.86 -17.11
N TRP A 422 7.63 14.55 -18.26
CA TRP A 422 8.84 15.21 -18.76
C TRP A 422 9.33 16.32 -17.84
N PHE A 423 8.43 17.10 -17.23
CA PHE A 423 8.79 18.07 -16.20
C PHE A 423 9.56 17.41 -15.05
N PHE A 424 9.02 16.32 -14.49
CA PHE A 424 9.69 15.61 -13.40
C PHE A 424 11.01 14.96 -13.84
N LEU A 425 11.08 14.39 -15.03
CA LEU A 425 12.33 13.82 -15.57
C LEU A 425 13.43 14.87 -15.74
N LEU A 426 13.08 16.04 -16.27
CA LEU A 426 14.02 17.17 -16.35
C LEU A 426 14.56 17.54 -14.97
N HIS A 427 13.66 17.71 -13.99
CA HIS A 427 14.05 18.03 -12.61
C HIS A 427 14.89 16.93 -11.98
N GLY A 428 14.60 15.66 -12.26
CA GLY A 428 15.40 14.52 -11.84
C GLY A 428 16.82 14.57 -12.39
N VAL A 429 16.96 14.78 -13.69
CA VAL A 429 18.28 14.90 -14.36
C VAL A 429 19.06 16.11 -13.83
N CYS A 430 18.43 17.28 -13.71
CA CYS A 430 19.07 18.48 -13.19
C CYS A 430 19.48 18.31 -11.71
N THR A 431 18.66 17.66 -10.88
CA THR A 431 19.02 17.36 -9.49
C THR A 431 20.22 16.41 -9.41
N VAL A 432 20.25 15.37 -10.24
CA VAL A 432 21.40 14.44 -10.31
C VAL A 432 22.66 15.16 -10.77
N ALA A 433 22.55 15.98 -11.82
CA ALA A 433 23.67 16.78 -12.33
C ALA A 433 24.19 17.74 -11.25
N GLU A 434 23.30 18.44 -10.55
CA GLU A 434 23.66 19.33 -9.43
C GLU A 434 24.42 18.58 -8.33
N VAL A 435 23.95 17.41 -7.92
CA VAL A 435 24.62 16.59 -6.89
C VAL A 435 25.97 16.10 -7.38
N ALA A 436 26.10 15.70 -8.65
CA ALA A 436 27.36 15.28 -9.25
C ALA A 436 28.38 16.44 -9.29
N VAL A 437 27.93 17.61 -9.71
CA VAL A 437 28.75 18.83 -9.73
C VAL A 437 29.22 19.24 -8.34
N LYS A 438 28.33 19.20 -7.34
CA LYS A 438 28.67 19.49 -5.92
C LYS A 438 29.68 18.51 -5.33
N LYS A 439 29.75 17.28 -5.82
CA LYS A 439 30.75 16.28 -5.41
C LYS A 439 32.11 16.53 -6.06
N SER A 440 32.19 17.23 -7.17
CA SER A 440 33.45 17.56 -7.85
C SER A 440 34.32 18.46 -6.96
N THR A 441 35.56 18.05 -6.76
CA THR A 441 36.54 18.80 -5.96
C THR A 441 36.86 20.16 -6.54
N PHE A 442 36.82 20.28 -7.87
CA PHE A 442 37.06 21.54 -8.62
C PHE A 442 36.03 22.62 -8.27
N VAL A 443 34.72 22.27 -8.30
CA VAL A 443 33.65 23.23 -8.03
C VAL A 443 33.61 23.63 -6.56
N ARG A 444 33.87 22.69 -5.63
CA ARG A 444 33.94 22.98 -4.16
C ARG A 444 35.02 24.02 -3.86
N ARG A 445 36.08 24.09 -4.63
CA ARG A 445 37.22 24.98 -4.39
C ARG A 445 37.04 26.37 -5.02
N TRP A 446 36.39 26.47 -6.18
CA TRP A 446 36.40 27.69 -6.98
C TRP A 446 35.04 28.41 -7.05
N TRP A 447 33.92 27.75 -6.80
CA TRP A 447 32.59 28.35 -7.02
C TRP A 447 31.77 28.43 -5.72
N ARG A 448 31.94 29.55 -5.00
CA ARG A 448 31.08 29.89 -3.86
C ARG A 448 30.02 30.89 -4.34
N VAL A 449 28.87 30.39 -4.80
CA VAL A 449 27.70 31.22 -5.10
C VAL A 449 27.07 31.71 -3.78
N SER A 450 26.70 33.00 -3.70
CA SER A 450 26.01 33.51 -2.52
C SER A 450 24.64 32.77 -2.31
N PRO A 451 24.19 32.57 -1.06
CA PRO A 451 22.90 31.92 -0.81
C PRO A 451 21.73 32.62 -1.51
N THR A 452 21.73 33.95 -1.61
CA THR A 452 20.68 34.71 -2.28
C THR A 452 20.62 34.42 -3.78
N VAL A 453 21.78 34.43 -4.47
CA VAL A 453 21.84 34.10 -5.90
C VAL A 453 21.43 32.64 -6.13
N SER A 454 21.87 31.72 -5.28
CA SER A 454 21.47 30.31 -5.36
C SER A 454 19.96 30.14 -5.23
N ARG A 455 19.30 30.87 -4.31
CA ARG A 455 17.82 30.88 -4.16
C ARG A 455 17.13 31.38 -5.41
N LEU A 456 17.55 32.53 -5.94
CA LEU A 456 16.97 33.11 -7.15
C LEU A 456 17.11 32.19 -8.35
N LEU A 457 18.28 31.55 -8.54
CA LEU A 457 18.51 30.60 -9.62
C LEU A 457 17.63 29.33 -9.43
N THR A 458 17.54 28.79 -8.23
CA THR A 458 16.76 27.58 -7.96
C THR A 458 15.26 27.84 -8.15
N VAL A 459 14.73 28.88 -7.53
CA VAL A 459 13.30 29.21 -7.62
C VAL A 459 12.95 29.66 -9.03
N GLY A 460 13.80 30.49 -9.66
CA GLY A 460 13.62 30.89 -11.05
C GLY A 460 13.58 29.72 -12.03
N PHE A 461 14.47 28.76 -11.86
CA PHE A 461 14.46 27.52 -12.65
C PHE A 461 13.14 26.75 -12.48
N VAL A 462 12.70 26.54 -11.24
CA VAL A 462 11.44 25.84 -10.94
C VAL A 462 10.24 26.57 -11.56
N VAL A 463 10.16 27.91 -11.42
CA VAL A 463 9.06 28.71 -11.99
C VAL A 463 9.08 28.67 -13.52
N VAL A 464 10.23 28.85 -14.16
CA VAL A 464 10.34 28.83 -15.64
C VAL A 464 9.93 27.47 -16.20
N THR A 465 10.38 26.39 -15.57
CA THR A 465 10.05 25.02 -16.02
C THR A 465 8.64 24.58 -15.64
N SER A 466 8.00 25.23 -14.66
CA SER A 466 6.63 24.89 -14.23
C SER A 466 5.58 25.06 -15.34
N GLY A 467 5.92 25.78 -16.43
CA GLY A 467 5.07 25.84 -17.62
C GLY A 467 4.71 24.45 -18.14
N TRP A 468 5.66 23.52 -18.23
CA TRP A 468 5.38 22.14 -18.65
C TRP A 468 4.46 21.39 -17.69
N PHE A 469 4.50 21.74 -16.41
CA PHE A 469 3.60 21.18 -15.43
C PHE A 469 2.18 21.75 -15.58
N PHE A 470 2.03 23.06 -15.86
CA PHE A 470 0.71 23.72 -15.90
C PHE A 470 0.04 23.70 -17.27
N PHE A 471 0.76 23.51 -18.39
CA PHE A 471 0.17 23.53 -19.72
C PHE A 471 -1.04 22.60 -19.91
N PRO A 472 -1.05 21.36 -19.44
CA PRO A 472 -2.24 20.49 -19.54
C PRO A 472 -3.44 21.07 -18.80
N LEU A 473 -3.26 21.63 -17.60
CA LEU A 473 -4.33 22.24 -16.81
C LEU A 473 -4.85 23.55 -17.43
N ILE A 474 -3.96 24.34 -18.01
CA ILE A 474 -4.33 25.59 -18.69
C ILE A 474 -5.15 25.27 -19.96
N ARG A 475 -4.69 24.30 -20.77
CA ARG A 475 -5.40 23.92 -22.02
C ARG A 475 -6.78 23.35 -21.76
N SER A 476 -6.95 22.59 -20.68
CA SER A 476 -8.24 22.00 -20.30
C SER A 476 -9.17 22.96 -19.54
N GLY A 477 -8.76 24.21 -19.26
CA GLY A 477 -9.54 25.17 -18.49
C GLY A 477 -9.75 24.81 -17.03
N ILE A 478 -8.95 23.89 -16.50
CA ILE A 478 -9.10 23.40 -15.11
C ILE A 478 -8.72 24.48 -14.10
N ILE A 479 -7.72 25.31 -14.40
CA ILE A 479 -7.26 26.36 -13.47
C ILE A 479 -8.39 27.39 -13.24
N GLU A 480 -9.13 27.76 -14.29
CA GLU A 480 -10.27 28.65 -14.21
C GLU A 480 -11.42 28.02 -13.41
N ARG A 481 -11.65 26.73 -13.60
CA ARG A 481 -12.66 25.99 -12.83
C ARG A 481 -12.29 25.91 -11.35
N LEU A 482 -11.03 25.67 -11.01
CA LEU A 482 -10.52 25.72 -9.63
C LEU A 482 -10.77 27.11 -9.02
N ALA A 483 -10.39 28.18 -9.72
CA ALA A 483 -10.61 29.54 -9.24
C ALA A 483 -12.12 29.83 -9.01
N SER A 484 -12.99 29.42 -9.93
CA SER A 484 -14.44 29.63 -9.79
C SER A 484 -15.05 28.82 -8.64
N GLU A 485 -14.65 27.56 -8.46
CA GLU A 485 -15.11 26.74 -7.33
C GLU A 485 -14.64 27.31 -5.98
N ALA A 486 -13.40 27.84 -5.92
CA ALA A 486 -12.87 28.51 -4.71
C ALA A 486 -13.65 29.78 -4.39
N LEU A 487 -13.97 30.61 -5.40
CA LEU A 487 -14.81 31.81 -5.23
C LEU A 487 -16.21 31.46 -4.71
N MET A 488 -16.86 30.42 -5.29
CA MET A 488 -18.16 29.95 -4.79
C MET A 488 -18.09 29.53 -3.31
N CYS A 489 -17.02 28.86 -2.88
CA CYS A 489 -16.83 28.52 -1.47
C CYS A 489 -16.68 29.76 -0.59
N ILE A 490 -15.93 30.78 -1.04
CA ILE A 490 -15.77 32.04 -0.30
C ILE A 490 -17.09 32.76 -0.17
N ASP A 491 -17.88 32.88 -1.24
CA ASP A 491 -19.18 33.55 -1.23
C ASP A 491 -20.20 32.82 -0.35
N PHE A 492 -20.18 31.48 -0.37
CA PHE A 492 -20.99 30.69 0.55
C PHE A 492 -20.65 30.98 2.02
N VAL A 493 -19.35 31.03 2.36
CA VAL A 493 -18.89 31.33 3.74
C VAL A 493 -19.29 32.75 4.12
N LYS A 494 -19.10 33.75 3.24
CA LYS A 494 -19.53 35.15 3.47
C LYS A 494 -21.03 35.22 3.73
N HIS A 495 -21.84 34.58 2.89
CA HIS A 495 -23.31 34.58 3.04
C HIS A 495 -23.74 33.96 4.38
N LYS A 496 -23.17 32.80 4.74
CA LYS A 496 -23.46 32.16 6.04
C LYS A 496 -23.01 32.99 7.24
N PHE A 497 -21.86 33.64 7.12
CA PHE A 497 -21.35 34.53 8.19
C PHE A 497 -22.24 35.79 8.34
N LEU A 498 -22.72 36.38 7.24
CA LEU A 498 -23.68 37.50 7.27
C LEU A 498 -25.02 37.10 7.90
N LEU A 499 -25.56 35.93 7.58
CA LEU A 499 -26.77 35.39 8.19
C LEU A 499 -26.59 35.19 9.71
N LEU A 500 -25.45 34.70 10.16
CA LEU A 500 -25.13 34.54 11.58
C LEU A 500 -24.99 35.90 12.32
N LEU A 501 -24.51 36.93 11.63
CA LEU A 501 -24.36 38.26 12.21
C LEU A 501 -25.68 39.06 12.24
N LEU A 502 -26.58 38.82 11.25
CA LEU A 502 -27.84 39.53 11.14
C LEU A 502 -28.97 38.86 11.93
N GLY A 503 -28.77 37.68 12.49
CA GLY A 503 -29.67 37.08 13.48
C GLY A 503 -30.96 36.49 12.91
N ASP A 504 -30.90 35.91 11.66
CA ASP A 504 -31.97 35.07 11.11
C ASP A 504 -31.70 33.60 11.27
#